data_2b0cbe6cb00d64bee5d75df86e8a0db4
#
_entry.id   2b0cbe6cb00d64bee5d75df86e8a0db4
#
_cell.length_a   1.000
_cell.length_b   1.000
_cell.length_c   1.000
_cell.angle_alpha   90.00
_cell.angle_beta   90.00
_cell.angle_gamma   90.00
#
_symmetry.space_group_name_H-M   'P 1'
#
loop_
_entity.id
_entity.type
_entity.pdbx_description
1 polymer ?
#
loop_
_entity_poly.entity_id
_entity_poly.type
_entity_poly.pdbx_seq_one_letter_code
_entity_poly.pdbx_strand_id
1 'polypeptide(L)'
;NLPAISAANLTSIPAGNLTGTVADARISTLSASKLSGSLPALDGSALTGVGVGTADSINTSGIITATAIVSDFQPRNMIINGAMQINARANGTLTINSSTGQYPCDRWVSRGESSSKQFTIQKTSIASSGRGVRNSLKVTSSQAASVGSNDIYNVRQKIEGFNIQRLNLGEAGCASMALSFTVRSSVAGTHSGAIQNESQNRSYPFTYTLVANTWKDVKIIIPPITSGSFNEGTGVGLRVVFDMGSGNAFRGTANQWNSAQNEGATGAVRILETNGATWEISKVQLEEGTVCTPFEKRMVTQETILCERYYQRYGAQRQMWMTNVNGTDHRKMVYFPTTMRVSPTMNMYDQSVDGSSVSAQGVSPNGYYCRLNGNGRHAAWKHEATAEL
;
A
#
# COMPACT_ATOMS: atom_id res chain seq x y z
N ASN A 1 -60.56 50.27 2.73
CA ASN A 1 -59.26 50.61 3.28
C ASN A 1 -59.39 50.75 4.81
N LEU A 2 -58.83 49.80 5.52
CA LEU A 2 -58.63 49.89 6.97
C LEU A 2 -57.59 51.00 7.25
N PRO A 3 -57.83 51.90 8.24
CA PRO A 3 -56.82 52.85 8.62
C PRO A 3 -55.53 52.15 9.05
N ALA A 4 -54.37 52.79 8.86
CA ALA A 4 -53.10 52.29 9.30
C ALA A 4 -53.13 52.03 10.82
N ILE A 5 -53.34 50.78 11.22
CA ILE A 5 -53.36 50.38 12.63
C ILE A 5 -51.90 50.11 13.04
N SER A 6 -51.49 50.81 14.09
CA SER A 6 -50.18 50.51 14.71
C SER A 6 -50.18 49.06 15.20
N ALA A 7 -49.28 48.25 14.68
CA ALA A 7 -49.11 46.86 15.09
C ALA A 7 -48.38 46.71 16.45
N ALA A 8 -48.16 47.79 17.21
CA ALA A 8 -47.42 47.78 18.46
C ALA A 8 -47.96 46.82 19.54
N ASN A 9 -49.26 46.50 19.47
CA ASN A 9 -49.93 45.63 20.43
C ASN A 9 -50.38 44.28 19.83
N LEU A 10 -49.92 43.92 18.60
CA LEU A 10 -50.22 42.63 18.01
C LEU A 10 -49.26 41.59 18.53
N THR A 11 -49.75 40.74 19.42
CA THR A 11 -48.98 39.60 19.95
C THR A 11 -49.57 38.29 19.36
N SER A 12 -48.67 37.28 19.13
CA SER A 12 -49.06 35.95 18.70
C SER A 12 -49.73 35.88 17.32
N ILE A 13 -49.16 36.55 16.30
CA ILE A 13 -49.60 36.36 14.91
C ILE A 13 -49.01 35.05 14.37
N PRO A 14 -49.81 34.06 13.99
CA PRO A 14 -49.30 32.86 13.37
C PRO A 14 -48.52 33.20 12.08
N ALA A 15 -47.32 32.64 11.90
CA ALA A 15 -46.45 32.94 10.77
C ALA A 15 -47.11 32.63 9.40
N GLY A 16 -48.02 31.66 9.34
CA GLY A 16 -48.79 31.31 8.13
C GLY A 16 -49.76 32.39 7.67
N ASN A 17 -50.07 33.39 8.53
CA ASN A 17 -50.95 34.51 8.19
C ASN A 17 -50.19 35.78 7.76
N LEU A 18 -48.86 35.71 7.71
CA LEU A 18 -47.99 36.79 7.25
C LEU A 18 -47.70 36.61 5.76
N THR A 19 -48.19 37.55 4.94
CA THR A 19 -47.87 37.59 3.50
C THR A 19 -47.01 38.81 3.21
N GLY A 20 -45.97 38.63 2.36
CA GLY A 20 -45.03 39.66 1.98
C GLY A 20 -43.63 39.46 2.56
N THR A 21 -42.74 40.41 2.33
CA THR A 21 -41.35 40.40 2.84
C THR A 21 -41.23 41.18 4.14
N VAL A 22 -40.51 40.64 5.11
CA VAL A 22 -40.08 41.37 6.32
C VAL A 22 -38.77 42.09 6.00
N ALA A 23 -38.74 43.40 6.11
CA ALA A 23 -37.52 44.18 5.86
C ALA A 23 -36.43 43.79 6.87
N ASP A 24 -35.17 43.63 6.41
CA ASP A 24 -34.02 43.15 7.18
C ASP A 24 -33.80 43.97 8.49
N ALA A 25 -34.06 45.26 8.44
CA ALA A 25 -33.96 46.16 9.62
C ALA A 25 -34.92 45.77 10.78
N ARG A 26 -35.91 44.89 10.53
CA ARG A 26 -36.87 44.39 11.52
C ARG A 26 -36.50 43.04 12.12
N ILE A 27 -35.44 42.42 11.60
CA ILE A 27 -34.93 41.15 12.08
C ILE A 27 -33.63 41.42 12.81
N SER A 28 -33.69 41.73 14.10
CA SER A 28 -32.50 42.05 14.90
C SER A 28 -31.64 40.80 15.21
N THR A 29 -32.30 39.65 15.39
CA THR A 29 -31.61 38.36 15.62
C THR A 29 -32.50 37.20 15.11
N LEU A 30 -31.91 36.32 14.34
CA LEU A 30 -32.55 35.07 13.93
C LEU A 30 -31.70 33.90 14.46
N SER A 31 -32.27 33.12 15.39
CA SER A 31 -31.58 31.93 15.91
C SER A 31 -31.50 30.87 14.84
N ALA A 32 -30.31 30.25 14.64
CA ALA A 32 -30.11 29.16 13.69
C ALA A 32 -31.05 27.98 13.93
N SER A 33 -31.54 27.75 15.16
CA SER A 33 -32.53 26.72 15.48
C SER A 33 -33.91 26.92 14.81
N LYS A 34 -34.17 28.13 14.29
CA LYS A 34 -35.40 28.48 13.57
C LYS A 34 -35.26 28.35 12.04
N LEU A 35 -34.06 28.04 11.55
CA LEU A 35 -33.78 27.83 10.15
C LEU A 35 -33.86 26.32 9.88
N SER A 36 -34.74 25.87 9.00
CA SER A 36 -34.86 24.49 8.57
C SER A 36 -34.90 24.42 7.03
N GLY A 37 -34.28 23.42 6.47
CA GLY A 37 -34.15 23.24 5.01
C GLY A 37 -32.83 23.76 4.44
N SER A 38 -32.62 23.54 3.13
CA SER A 38 -31.43 24.06 2.43
C SER A 38 -31.53 25.56 2.27
N LEU A 39 -30.46 26.30 2.58
CA LEU A 39 -30.40 27.72 2.21
C LEU A 39 -30.39 27.80 0.68
N PRO A 40 -31.15 28.74 0.07
CA PRO A 40 -31.01 29.05 -1.35
C PRO A 40 -29.56 29.32 -1.70
N ALA A 41 -29.16 29.13 -2.97
CA ALA A 41 -27.83 29.50 -3.43
C ALA A 41 -27.60 31.02 -3.21
N LEU A 42 -27.02 31.37 -2.07
CA LEU A 42 -26.69 32.71 -1.68
C LEU A 42 -25.19 32.94 -1.89
N ASP A 43 -24.85 34.16 -2.32
CA ASP A 43 -23.47 34.60 -2.26
C ASP A 43 -23.04 34.66 -0.79
N GLY A 44 -22.19 33.75 -0.39
CA GLY A 44 -21.65 33.63 0.96
C GLY A 44 -20.57 34.65 1.32
N SER A 45 -20.30 35.65 0.45
CA SER A 45 -19.22 36.64 0.62
C SER A 45 -19.34 37.48 1.90
N ALA A 46 -20.56 37.63 2.42
CA ALA A 46 -20.85 38.36 3.66
C ALA A 46 -20.97 37.44 4.90
N LEU A 47 -20.82 36.13 4.76
CA LEU A 47 -20.89 35.21 5.90
C LEU A 47 -19.56 35.23 6.66
N THR A 48 -19.56 35.82 7.87
CA THR A 48 -18.41 35.78 8.78
C THR A 48 -18.71 34.87 9.97
N GLY A 49 -17.68 34.21 10.49
CA GLY A 49 -17.82 33.36 11.67
C GLY A 49 -18.55 32.02 11.42
N VAL A 50 -18.66 31.60 10.18
CA VAL A 50 -19.16 30.24 9.84
C VAL A 50 -18.11 29.22 10.26
N GLY A 51 -18.24 28.67 11.45
CA GLY A 51 -17.53 27.46 11.84
C GLY A 51 -18.03 26.31 10.97
N VAL A 52 -17.30 25.93 9.94
CA VAL A 52 -17.44 24.60 9.35
C VAL A 52 -16.96 23.63 10.44
N GLY A 53 -17.91 23.05 11.18
CA GLY A 53 -17.62 21.92 12.05
C GLY A 53 -16.83 20.87 11.28
N THR A 54 -16.52 19.74 11.86
CA THR A 54 -15.86 18.61 11.18
C THR A 54 -16.62 18.28 9.89
N ALA A 55 -16.28 18.98 8.79
CA ALA A 55 -16.79 18.66 7.46
C ALA A 55 -16.00 17.46 6.94
N ASP A 56 -16.69 16.37 6.65
CA ASP A 56 -16.06 15.18 6.05
C ASP A 56 -15.42 15.49 4.70
N SER A 57 -15.83 16.55 4.03
CA SER A 57 -15.21 17.07 2.82
C SER A 57 -15.63 18.51 2.52
N ILE A 58 -14.70 19.31 2.03
CA ILE A 58 -15.00 20.59 1.39
C ILE A 58 -14.96 20.35 -0.12
N ASN A 59 -16.13 20.29 -0.75
CA ASN A 59 -16.23 20.17 -2.20
C ASN A 59 -16.38 21.58 -2.81
N THR A 60 -15.33 22.07 -3.45
CA THR A 60 -15.34 23.36 -4.13
C THR A 60 -14.64 23.26 -5.48
N SER A 61 -15.21 23.90 -6.49
CA SER A 61 -14.58 24.10 -7.80
C SER A 61 -13.73 25.39 -7.84
N GLY A 62 -13.73 26.16 -6.76
CA GLY A 62 -13.01 27.42 -6.64
C GLY A 62 -11.68 27.31 -5.87
N ILE A 63 -11.06 28.46 -5.60
CA ILE A 63 -9.83 28.57 -4.82
C ILE A 63 -10.19 28.62 -3.33
N ILE A 64 -9.60 27.73 -2.54
CA ILE A 64 -9.64 27.80 -1.07
C ILE A 64 -8.48 28.68 -0.62
N THR A 65 -8.79 29.88 -0.11
CA THR A 65 -7.79 30.74 0.54
C THR A 65 -7.85 30.47 2.04
N ALA A 66 -6.83 29.82 2.58
CA ALA A 66 -6.71 29.57 4.01
C ALA A 66 -5.37 30.13 4.53
N THR A 67 -5.36 30.66 5.73
CA THR A 67 -4.13 31.15 6.40
C THR A 67 -3.15 29.98 6.64
N ALA A 68 -3.66 28.78 6.83
CA ALA A 68 -2.90 27.53 6.84
C ALA A 68 -3.80 26.42 6.36
N ILE A 69 -3.31 25.60 5.43
CA ILE A 69 -3.83 24.27 5.14
C ILE A 69 -2.84 23.32 5.78
N VAL A 70 -3.19 22.80 6.95
CA VAL A 70 -2.40 21.74 7.57
C VAL A 70 -2.74 20.46 6.83
N SER A 71 -1.94 20.13 5.81
CA SER A 71 -1.94 18.83 5.18
C SER A 71 -0.70 18.09 5.66
N ASP A 72 -0.86 16.88 6.10
CA ASP A 72 0.27 16.00 6.32
C ASP A 72 0.88 15.67 4.95
N PHE A 73 1.98 16.37 4.60
CA PHE A 73 2.74 16.12 3.36
C PHE A 73 3.54 14.81 3.39
N GLN A 74 3.46 14.05 4.48
CA GLN A 74 4.07 12.73 4.53
C GLN A 74 3.42 11.81 3.49
N PRO A 75 4.19 10.95 2.83
CA PRO A 75 3.63 9.93 1.97
C PRO A 75 2.58 9.12 2.75
N ARG A 76 1.33 9.19 2.32
CA ARG A 76 0.23 8.52 3.03
C ARG A 76 0.30 7.02 2.87
N ASN A 77 0.60 6.56 1.67
CA ASN A 77 0.64 5.14 1.36
C ASN A 77 1.91 4.49 1.90
N MET A 78 1.78 3.63 2.89
CA MET A 78 2.87 2.81 3.44
C MET A 78 3.27 1.64 2.52
N ILE A 79 2.43 1.30 1.54
CA ILE A 79 2.74 0.30 0.51
C ILE A 79 3.64 0.93 -0.55
N ILE A 80 4.74 0.27 -0.84
CA ILE A 80 5.65 0.62 -1.92
C ILE A 80 5.28 -0.20 -3.16
N ASN A 81 5.29 0.43 -4.34
CA ASN A 81 4.92 -0.21 -5.60
C ASN A 81 3.47 -0.76 -5.60
N GLY A 82 2.55 -0.04 -4.98
CA GLY A 82 1.15 -0.45 -4.87
C GLY A 82 0.40 -0.53 -6.21
N ALA A 83 0.92 0.13 -7.25
CA ALA A 83 0.43 0.05 -8.63
C ALA A 83 1.21 -0.94 -9.51
N MET A 84 2.13 -1.73 -8.95
CA MET A 84 2.95 -2.74 -9.63
C MET A 84 3.73 -2.16 -10.83
N GLN A 85 4.21 -0.93 -10.71
CA GLN A 85 4.93 -0.25 -11.80
C GLN A 85 6.35 -0.75 -11.96
N ILE A 86 7.06 -0.93 -10.86
CA ILE A 86 8.48 -1.24 -10.83
C ILE A 86 8.69 -2.77 -10.85
N ASN A 87 9.55 -3.24 -11.73
CA ASN A 87 10.00 -4.63 -11.82
C ASN A 87 11.47 -4.65 -12.27
N ALA A 88 12.37 -4.21 -11.39
CA ALA A 88 13.81 -4.17 -11.66
C ALA A 88 14.40 -5.57 -11.83
N ARG A 89 13.78 -6.60 -11.22
CA ARG A 89 14.14 -8.01 -11.39
C ARG A 89 13.89 -8.50 -12.80
N ALA A 90 13.01 -7.81 -13.54
CA ALA A 90 12.57 -8.18 -14.89
C ALA A 90 12.04 -9.63 -14.97
N ASN A 91 11.48 -10.13 -13.86
CA ASN A 91 10.87 -11.42 -13.82
C ASN A 91 9.62 -11.48 -14.72
N GLY A 92 9.51 -12.54 -15.50
CA GLY A 92 8.30 -12.89 -16.22
C GLY A 92 7.31 -13.62 -15.32
N THR A 93 6.71 -14.68 -15.85
CA THR A 93 5.83 -15.55 -15.06
C THR A 93 6.66 -16.42 -14.11
N LEU A 94 6.36 -16.34 -12.81
CA LEU A 94 6.96 -17.18 -11.78
C LEU A 94 6.01 -18.31 -11.41
N THR A 95 6.55 -19.51 -11.21
CA THR A 95 5.80 -20.64 -10.63
C THR A 95 6.08 -20.70 -9.14
N ILE A 96 5.04 -20.62 -8.34
CA ILE A 96 5.11 -20.63 -6.88
C ILE A 96 4.73 -22.04 -6.40
N ASN A 97 5.71 -22.77 -5.89
CA ASN A 97 5.61 -24.16 -5.47
C ASN A 97 6.46 -24.48 -4.23
N SER A 98 6.95 -23.48 -3.54
CA SER A 98 7.79 -23.65 -2.35
C SER A 98 7.59 -22.53 -1.35
N SER A 99 8.03 -22.77 -0.11
CA SER A 99 8.00 -21.78 0.99
C SER A 99 8.99 -20.62 0.79
N THR A 100 9.96 -20.77 -0.13
CA THR A 100 10.87 -19.69 -0.47
C THR A 100 10.11 -18.58 -1.19
N GLY A 101 10.15 -17.38 -0.61
CA GLY A 101 9.47 -16.21 -1.18
C GLY A 101 10.05 -15.82 -2.54
N GLN A 102 9.20 -15.65 -3.54
CA GLN A 102 9.57 -15.19 -4.88
C GLN A 102 8.93 -13.83 -5.15
N TYR A 103 9.64 -12.95 -5.86
CA TYR A 103 9.23 -11.58 -6.13
C TYR A 103 8.80 -11.41 -7.59
N PRO A 104 7.50 -11.39 -7.89
CA PRO A 104 6.98 -11.17 -9.25
C PRO A 104 7.16 -9.73 -9.74
N CYS A 105 7.26 -8.78 -8.83
CA CYS A 105 7.74 -7.43 -9.04
C CYS A 105 8.32 -6.90 -7.71
N ASP A 106 8.96 -5.74 -7.76
CA ASP A 106 9.63 -5.21 -6.59
C ASP A 106 8.67 -4.99 -5.44
N ARG A 107 9.11 -5.34 -4.22
CA ARG A 107 8.43 -5.31 -2.92
C ARG A 107 7.31 -6.33 -2.73
N TRP A 108 6.77 -6.93 -3.80
CA TRP A 108 5.73 -7.96 -3.69
C TRP A 108 6.34 -9.35 -3.68
N VAL A 109 6.03 -10.11 -2.67
CA VAL A 109 6.52 -11.48 -2.49
C VAL A 109 5.35 -12.45 -2.47
N SER A 110 5.53 -13.60 -3.11
CA SER A 110 4.58 -14.69 -3.14
C SER A 110 5.19 -15.96 -2.56
N ARG A 111 4.39 -16.75 -1.87
CA ARG A 111 4.80 -17.97 -1.18
C ARG A 111 3.77 -19.08 -1.38
N GLY A 112 4.25 -20.33 -1.51
CA GLY A 112 3.47 -21.57 -1.50
C GLY A 112 4.20 -22.64 -0.71
N GLU A 113 3.49 -23.59 -0.10
CA GLU A 113 4.10 -24.60 0.79
C GLU A 113 4.34 -25.95 0.12
N SER A 114 3.73 -26.22 -1.05
CA SER A 114 3.71 -27.56 -1.60
C SER A 114 3.99 -27.58 -3.10
N SER A 115 4.80 -28.53 -3.56
CA SER A 115 5.02 -28.78 -4.98
C SER A 115 3.83 -29.43 -5.69
N SER A 116 2.89 -30.02 -4.94
CA SER A 116 1.67 -30.61 -5.51
C SER A 116 0.56 -29.59 -5.79
N LYS A 117 0.70 -28.37 -5.29
CA LYS A 117 -0.25 -27.26 -5.48
C LYS A 117 0.53 -26.06 -5.94
N GLN A 118 0.33 -25.68 -7.17
CA GLN A 118 1.11 -24.63 -7.80
C GLN A 118 0.20 -23.53 -8.33
N PHE A 119 0.71 -22.34 -8.30
CA PHE A 119 0.14 -21.25 -9.03
C PHE A 119 1.24 -20.43 -9.71
N THR A 120 0.88 -19.80 -10.78
CA THR A 120 1.75 -18.84 -11.43
C THR A 120 1.38 -17.44 -11.00
N ILE A 121 2.38 -16.57 -10.93
CA ILE A 121 2.19 -15.14 -10.66
C ILE A 121 3.05 -14.31 -11.59
N GLN A 122 2.49 -13.24 -12.10
CA GLN A 122 3.20 -12.30 -12.97
C GLN A 122 2.67 -10.89 -12.85
N LYS A 123 3.53 -9.92 -13.13
CA LYS A 123 3.09 -8.57 -13.45
C LYS A 123 2.42 -8.59 -14.82
N THR A 124 1.23 -8.03 -14.94
CA THR A 124 0.49 -7.94 -16.20
C THR A 124 0.00 -6.52 -16.45
N SER A 125 -0.24 -6.21 -17.73
CA SER A 125 -0.84 -4.93 -18.11
C SER A 125 -2.36 -4.98 -17.95
N ILE A 126 -2.92 -3.94 -17.36
CA ILE A 126 -4.37 -3.72 -17.35
C ILE A 126 -4.71 -2.88 -18.57
N ALA A 127 -5.67 -3.32 -19.40
CA ALA A 127 -6.23 -2.49 -20.45
C ALA A 127 -6.72 -1.17 -19.86
N SER A 128 -6.53 -0.06 -20.56
CA SER A 128 -6.86 1.29 -20.08
C SER A 128 -8.38 1.43 -19.86
N SER A 129 -8.82 1.11 -18.68
CA SER A 129 -10.24 1.10 -18.28
C SER A 129 -10.63 2.31 -17.42
N GLY A 130 -9.96 3.45 -17.59
CA GLY A 130 -10.19 4.64 -16.76
C GLY A 130 -9.70 4.53 -15.31
N ARG A 131 -9.02 3.44 -14.93
CA ARG A 131 -8.59 3.16 -13.54
C ARG A 131 -7.37 3.96 -13.08
N GLY A 132 -6.70 4.65 -14.01
CA GLY A 132 -5.54 5.50 -13.71
C GLY A 132 -4.27 4.74 -13.33
N VAL A 133 -4.22 3.42 -13.51
CA VAL A 133 -3.04 2.54 -13.37
C VAL A 133 -2.96 1.61 -14.57
N ARG A 134 -1.76 1.12 -14.88
CA ARG A 134 -1.48 0.32 -16.08
C ARG A 134 -1.10 -1.12 -15.78
N ASN A 135 -0.82 -1.47 -14.53
CA ASN A 135 -0.30 -2.78 -14.16
C ASN A 135 -1.07 -3.38 -12.99
N SER A 136 -1.05 -4.72 -12.93
CA SER A 136 -1.54 -5.53 -11.83
C SER A 136 -0.60 -6.70 -11.57
N LEU A 137 -0.73 -7.36 -10.43
CA LEU A 137 -0.26 -8.72 -10.23
C LEU A 137 -1.40 -9.69 -10.52
N LYS A 138 -1.12 -10.67 -11.36
CA LYS A 138 -2.07 -11.74 -11.71
C LYS A 138 -1.56 -13.08 -11.20
N VAL A 139 -2.38 -13.72 -10.37
CA VAL A 139 -2.23 -15.10 -9.92
C VAL A 139 -3.10 -16.00 -10.83
N THR A 140 -2.58 -17.17 -11.18
CA THR A 140 -3.34 -18.22 -11.87
C THR A 140 -3.07 -19.55 -11.21
N SER A 141 -4.10 -20.22 -10.72
CA SER A 141 -4.01 -21.59 -10.21
C SER A 141 -3.64 -22.52 -11.36
N SER A 142 -2.42 -23.05 -11.35
CA SER A 142 -1.87 -23.89 -12.43
C SER A 142 -1.95 -25.38 -12.15
N GLN A 143 -2.09 -25.73 -10.88
CA GLN A 143 -2.28 -27.11 -10.45
C GLN A 143 -3.18 -27.11 -9.21
N ALA A 144 -4.47 -27.29 -9.43
CA ALA A 144 -5.44 -27.32 -8.35
C ALA A 144 -5.38 -28.64 -7.57
N ALA A 145 -5.46 -28.53 -6.25
CA ALA A 145 -5.61 -29.66 -5.35
C ALA A 145 -6.25 -29.20 -4.03
N SER A 146 -6.80 -30.12 -3.26
CA SER A 146 -7.31 -29.83 -1.93
C SER A 146 -6.21 -29.29 -1.04
N VAL A 147 -6.49 -28.19 -0.36
CA VAL A 147 -5.53 -27.52 0.53
C VAL A 147 -5.48 -28.25 1.87
N GLY A 148 -4.27 -28.61 2.30
CA GLY A 148 -4.04 -29.18 3.64
C GLY A 148 -4.21 -28.14 4.74
N SER A 149 -4.50 -28.61 5.96
CA SER A 149 -4.75 -27.71 7.10
C SER A 149 -3.60 -26.73 7.38
N ASN A 150 -2.36 -27.17 7.17
CA ASN A 150 -1.14 -26.42 7.48
C ASN A 150 -0.49 -25.76 6.25
N ASP A 151 -1.17 -25.77 5.09
CA ASP A 151 -0.63 -25.14 3.90
C ASP A 151 -0.78 -23.62 3.95
N ILE A 152 0.22 -22.90 3.44
CA ILE A 152 0.17 -21.42 3.30
C ILE A 152 0.38 -21.04 1.84
N TYR A 153 -0.55 -20.27 1.29
CA TYR A 153 -0.49 -19.70 -0.06
C TYR A 153 -0.90 -18.24 -0.03
N ASN A 154 0.03 -17.35 -0.33
CA ASN A 154 -0.26 -15.94 -0.28
C ASN A 154 0.51 -15.11 -1.30
N VAL A 155 0.00 -13.88 -1.50
CA VAL A 155 0.71 -12.73 -2.07
C VAL A 155 0.76 -11.68 -0.98
N ARG A 156 1.93 -11.14 -0.70
CA ARG A 156 2.09 -10.20 0.42
C ARG A 156 3.12 -9.12 0.16
N GLN A 157 3.00 -8.04 0.91
CA GLN A 157 4.07 -7.06 1.08
C GLN A 157 4.43 -6.93 2.55
N LYS A 158 5.72 -6.91 2.84
CA LYS A 158 6.26 -6.60 4.16
C LYS A 158 6.62 -5.12 4.20
N ILE A 159 6.19 -4.42 5.23
CA ILE A 159 6.44 -3.00 5.48
C ILE A 159 7.50 -2.88 6.54
N GLU A 160 8.53 -2.08 6.29
CA GLU A 160 9.61 -1.81 7.24
C GLU A 160 9.08 -1.08 8.47
N GLY A 161 9.63 -1.41 9.65
CA GLY A 161 9.21 -0.83 10.92
C GLY A 161 9.26 0.69 10.96
N PHE A 162 10.30 1.31 10.40
CA PHE A 162 10.41 2.77 10.30
C PHE A 162 9.21 3.43 9.60
N ASN A 163 8.58 2.73 8.67
CA ASN A 163 7.46 3.27 7.91
C ASN A 163 6.12 3.19 8.64
N ILE A 164 6.06 2.50 9.79
CA ILE A 164 4.84 2.33 10.60
C ILE A 164 4.89 3.02 11.95
N GLN A 165 6.00 3.61 12.36
CA GLN A 165 6.17 4.25 13.68
C GLN A 165 5.03 5.21 14.02
N ARG A 166 4.57 5.99 13.04
CA ARG A 166 3.46 6.94 13.22
C ARG A 166 2.13 6.31 13.66
N LEU A 167 1.97 4.99 13.46
CA LEU A 167 0.76 4.27 13.85
C LEU A 167 0.71 3.94 15.34
N ASN A 168 1.85 3.95 16.02
CA ASN A 168 1.99 3.63 17.44
C ASN A 168 1.33 2.29 17.81
N LEU A 169 1.59 1.24 16.99
CA LEU A 169 0.94 -0.07 17.11
C LEU A 169 1.38 -0.80 18.38
N GLY A 170 0.42 -1.35 19.09
CA GLY A 170 0.66 -2.06 20.35
C GLY A 170 0.57 -1.18 21.60
N GLU A 171 0.45 0.13 21.44
CA GLU A 171 0.50 1.13 22.50
C GLU A 171 -0.82 1.91 22.65
N ALA A 172 -0.96 2.58 23.78
CA ALA A 172 -2.04 3.55 23.97
C ALA A 172 -1.89 4.70 22.95
N GLY A 173 -3.00 5.10 22.31
CA GLY A 173 -2.96 6.10 21.25
C GLY A 173 -2.66 5.54 19.85
N CYS A 174 -2.64 4.22 19.70
CA CYS A 174 -2.56 3.57 18.39
C CYS A 174 -3.59 4.12 17.40
N ALA A 175 -3.15 4.42 16.19
CA ALA A 175 -4.02 4.89 15.13
C ALA A 175 -4.76 3.72 14.43
N SER A 176 -5.94 4.02 13.89
CA SER A 176 -6.60 3.14 12.92
C SER A 176 -5.82 3.14 11.61
N MET A 177 -6.00 2.08 10.82
CA MET A 177 -5.47 2.00 9.46
C MET A 177 -6.60 1.85 8.44
N ALA A 178 -6.41 2.42 7.26
CA ALA A 178 -7.28 2.27 6.12
C ALA A 178 -6.53 1.55 4.98
N LEU A 179 -7.01 0.36 4.62
CA LEU A 179 -6.49 -0.45 3.51
C LEU A 179 -7.43 -0.33 2.32
N SER A 180 -6.92 0.09 1.17
CA SER A 180 -7.69 0.10 -0.07
C SER A 180 -6.93 -0.57 -1.21
N PHE A 181 -7.66 -1.21 -2.12
CA PHE A 181 -7.08 -1.86 -3.30
C PHE A 181 -8.14 -2.11 -4.36
N THR A 182 -7.70 -2.27 -5.61
CA THR A 182 -8.55 -2.68 -6.73
C THR A 182 -8.24 -4.13 -7.06
N VAL A 183 -9.27 -4.99 -7.13
CA VAL A 183 -9.11 -6.44 -7.26
C VAL A 183 -10.19 -7.04 -8.16
N ARG A 184 -9.86 -8.13 -8.85
CA ARG A 184 -10.83 -9.03 -9.49
C ARG A 184 -10.43 -10.49 -9.33
N SER A 185 -11.39 -11.40 -9.44
CA SER A 185 -11.16 -12.84 -9.48
C SER A 185 -12.10 -13.49 -10.48
N SER A 186 -11.68 -14.61 -11.08
CA SER A 186 -12.58 -15.45 -11.87
C SER A 186 -13.55 -16.26 -10.99
N VAL A 187 -13.26 -16.38 -9.69
CA VAL A 187 -14.10 -17.07 -8.72
C VAL A 187 -14.87 -16.03 -7.91
N ALA A 188 -16.21 -16.09 -7.98
CA ALA A 188 -17.07 -15.27 -7.14
C ALA A 188 -17.05 -15.75 -5.69
N GLY A 189 -17.44 -14.87 -4.77
CA GLY A 189 -17.57 -15.20 -3.35
C GLY A 189 -16.75 -14.29 -2.44
N THR A 190 -16.64 -14.69 -1.18
CA THR A 190 -15.92 -13.93 -0.16
C THR A 190 -14.46 -14.36 -0.14
N HIS A 191 -13.59 -13.46 -0.52
CA HIS A 191 -12.13 -13.59 -0.45
C HIS A 191 -11.61 -12.97 0.83
N SER A 192 -10.36 -13.26 1.20
CA SER A 192 -9.75 -12.75 2.42
C SER A 192 -8.28 -12.38 2.28
N GLY A 193 -7.80 -11.70 3.28
CA GLY A 193 -6.42 -11.41 3.55
C GLY A 193 -6.22 -11.08 5.03
N ALA A 194 -5.04 -10.66 5.42
CA ALA A 194 -4.77 -10.27 6.80
C ALA A 194 -3.70 -9.17 6.87
N ILE A 195 -3.76 -8.37 7.93
CA ILE A 195 -2.64 -7.58 8.43
C ILE A 195 -1.99 -8.38 9.57
N GLN A 196 -0.64 -8.47 9.58
CA GLN A 196 0.09 -9.24 10.59
C GLN A 196 1.28 -8.44 11.12
N ASN A 197 1.65 -8.67 12.39
CA ASN A 197 2.93 -8.21 12.93
C ASN A 197 4.09 -9.10 12.46
N GLU A 198 5.34 -8.74 12.81
CA GLU A 198 6.55 -9.50 12.45
C GLU A 198 6.50 -10.95 12.96
N SER A 199 6.18 -11.13 14.24
CA SER A 199 6.15 -12.44 14.91
C SER A 199 4.95 -13.29 14.48
N GLN A 200 4.03 -12.75 13.69
CA GLN A 200 2.81 -13.41 13.21
C GLN A 200 1.90 -13.92 14.36
N ASN A 201 2.01 -13.36 15.55
CA ASN A 201 1.19 -13.67 16.70
C ASN A 201 0.10 -12.62 16.96
N ARG A 202 -0.03 -11.64 16.07
CA ARG A 202 -1.15 -10.69 15.96
C ARG A 202 -1.53 -10.59 14.50
N SER A 203 -2.79 -10.88 14.22
CA SER A 203 -3.32 -10.77 12.86
C SER A 203 -4.73 -10.19 12.87
N TYR A 204 -5.05 -9.42 11.86
CA TYR A 204 -6.38 -8.90 11.56
C TYR A 204 -6.84 -9.44 10.21
N PRO A 205 -7.53 -10.60 10.19
CA PRO A 205 -8.13 -11.12 8.97
C PRO A 205 -9.24 -10.18 8.49
N PHE A 206 -9.24 -9.86 7.20
CA PHE A 206 -10.29 -9.07 6.55
C PHE A 206 -10.90 -9.82 5.39
N THR A 207 -12.13 -9.47 5.05
CA THR A 207 -12.86 -10.09 3.94
C THR A 207 -13.37 -9.07 2.93
N TYR A 208 -13.54 -9.52 1.68
CA TYR A 208 -14.14 -8.76 0.59
C TYR A 208 -14.85 -9.70 -0.37
N THR A 209 -16.06 -9.34 -0.79
CA THR A 209 -16.87 -10.17 -1.69
C THR A 209 -16.71 -9.70 -3.13
N LEU A 210 -16.47 -10.63 -4.05
CA LEU A 210 -16.30 -10.39 -5.47
C LEU A 210 -17.39 -11.05 -6.31
N VAL A 211 -17.73 -10.39 -7.41
CA VAL A 211 -18.44 -10.98 -8.55
C VAL A 211 -17.39 -11.46 -9.55
N ALA A 212 -17.57 -12.63 -10.12
CA ALA A 212 -16.61 -13.24 -11.05
C ALA A 212 -16.24 -12.28 -12.19
N ASN A 213 -14.95 -12.21 -12.50
CA ASN A 213 -14.37 -11.43 -13.59
C ASN A 213 -14.62 -9.90 -13.54
N THR A 214 -15.13 -9.39 -12.42
CA THR A 214 -15.46 -7.97 -12.25
C THR A 214 -14.45 -7.29 -11.35
N TRP A 215 -13.89 -6.17 -11.80
CA TRP A 215 -13.04 -5.34 -10.98
C TRP A 215 -13.84 -4.63 -9.89
N LYS A 216 -13.34 -4.68 -8.66
CA LYS A 216 -13.92 -4.00 -7.50
C LYS A 216 -12.86 -3.18 -6.77
N ASP A 217 -13.21 -1.96 -6.40
CA ASP A 217 -12.45 -1.17 -5.43
C ASP A 217 -12.93 -1.57 -4.02
N VAL A 218 -11.99 -2.02 -3.19
CA VAL A 218 -12.23 -2.50 -1.82
C VAL A 218 -11.66 -1.50 -0.84
N LYS A 219 -12.38 -1.29 0.26
CA LYS A 219 -12.00 -0.41 1.37
C LYS A 219 -12.22 -1.15 2.67
N ILE A 220 -11.18 -1.25 3.50
CA ILE A 220 -11.18 -1.93 4.80
C ILE A 220 -10.65 -0.96 5.85
N ILE A 221 -11.38 -0.76 6.91
CA ILE A 221 -10.91 -0.01 8.09
C ILE A 221 -10.47 -1.03 9.15
N ILE A 222 -9.25 -0.86 9.63
CA ILE A 222 -8.61 -1.72 10.61
C ILE A 222 -8.54 -0.92 11.92
N PRO A 223 -9.24 -1.37 12.98
CA PRO A 223 -9.24 -0.67 14.25
C PRO A 223 -7.88 -0.71 14.93
N PRO A 224 -7.62 0.21 15.87
CA PRO A 224 -6.39 0.23 16.65
C PRO A 224 -6.12 -1.12 17.34
N ILE A 225 -4.84 -1.39 17.59
CA ILE A 225 -4.39 -2.47 18.44
C ILE A 225 -3.46 -1.91 19.53
N THR A 226 -3.85 -2.07 20.78
CA THR A 226 -3.13 -1.56 21.96
C THR A 226 -2.33 -2.63 22.69
N SER A 227 -2.09 -3.77 22.04
CA SER A 227 -1.33 -4.88 22.62
C SER A 227 -0.53 -5.63 21.56
N GLY A 228 0.58 -6.21 21.96
CA GLY A 228 1.48 -6.94 21.07
C GLY A 228 2.75 -6.14 20.78
N SER A 229 3.73 -6.79 20.19
CA SER A 229 4.98 -6.15 19.81
C SER A 229 5.03 -5.94 18.29
N PHE A 230 5.41 -4.75 17.89
CA PHE A 230 5.60 -4.36 16.49
C PHE A 230 7.02 -3.81 16.32
N ASN A 231 7.72 -4.25 15.28
CA ASN A 231 9.07 -3.75 15.01
C ASN A 231 8.98 -2.34 14.43
N GLU A 232 9.71 -1.40 15.00
CA GLU A 232 9.76 0.00 14.56
C GLU A 232 11.12 0.39 13.96
N GLY A 233 12.00 -0.58 13.74
CA GLY A 233 13.31 -0.38 13.12
C GLY A 233 13.35 -0.82 11.66
N THR A 234 14.52 -1.35 11.27
CA THR A 234 14.75 -1.87 9.90
C THR A 234 14.11 -3.24 9.63
N GLY A 235 13.55 -3.91 10.64
CA GLY A 235 12.85 -5.19 10.50
C GLY A 235 11.45 -5.05 9.92
N VAL A 236 10.69 -6.15 9.91
CA VAL A 236 9.30 -6.17 9.46
C VAL A 236 8.41 -5.53 10.51
N GLY A 237 7.84 -4.38 10.23
CA GLY A 237 6.82 -3.77 11.09
C GLY A 237 5.45 -4.40 10.91
N LEU A 238 4.98 -4.47 9.65
CA LEU A 238 3.70 -5.09 9.29
C LEU A 238 3.84 -5.96 8.04
N ARG A 239 2.90 -6.88 7.88
CA ARG A 239 2.64 -7.60 6.63
C ARG A 239 1.22 -7.34 6.18
N VAL A 240 1.07 -6.99 4.91
CA VAL A 240 -0.24 -6.98 4.22
C VAL A 240 -0.30 -8.23 3.37
N VAL A 241 -1.21 -9.13 3.70
CA VAL A 241 -1.32 -10.48 3.13
C VAL A 241 -2.64 -10.61 2.38
N PHE A 242 -2.60 -11.17 1.18
CA PHE A 242 -3.76 -11.61 0.42
C PHE A 242 -3.71 -13.14 0.33
N ASP A 243 -4.73 -13.78 0.89
CA ASP A 243 -4.82 -15.24 0.99
C ASP A 243 -5.28 -15.86 -0.35
N MET A 244 -4.46 -16.74 -0.90
CA MET A 244 -4.76 -17.46 -2.14
C MET A 244 -5.44 -18.81 -1.88
N GLY A 245 -5.61 -19.18 -0.63
CA GLY A 245 -6.24 -20.44 -0.25
C GLY A 245 -5.47 -21.21 0.82
N SER A 246 -4.98 -20.53 1.86
CA SER A 246 -4.31 -21.18 2.98
C SER A 246 -5.23 -22.14 3.74
N GLY A 247 -4.64 -23.08 4.46
CA GLY A 247 -5.31 -24.13 5.23
C GLY A 247 -6.01 -23.58 6.49
N ASN A 248 -6.85 -24.41 7.08
CA ASN A 248 -7.69 -24.00 8.22
C ASN A 248 -6.89 -23.57 9.46
N ALA A 249 -5.67 -24.11 9.65
CA ALA A 249 -4.80 -23.72 10.76
C ALA A 249 -4.35 -22.24 10.68
N PHE A 250 -4.44 -21.62 9.50
CA PHE A 250 -4.03 -20.24 9.21
C PHE A 250 -5.21 -19.34 8.85
N ARG A 251 -6.42 -19.70 9.27
CA ARG A 251 -7.62 -18.90 9.06
C ARG A 251 -8.30 -18.58 10.36
N GLY A 252 -8.62 -17.32 10.58
CA GLY A 252 -9.21 -16.80 11.82
C GLY A 252 -10.54 -16.09 11.61
N THR A 253 -11.07 -15.58 12.70
CA THR A 253 -12.28 -14.76 12.67
C THR A 253 -11.98 -13.43 12.00
N ALA A 254 -12.80 -13.08 11.01
CA ALA A 254 -12.65 -11.84 10.26
C ALA A 254 -13.03 -10.60 11.09
N ASN A 255 -12.45 -9.46 10.68
CA ASN A 255 -12.77 -8.12 11.18
C ASN A 255 -12.51 -7.91 12.68
N GLN A 256 -11.57 -8.66 13.22
CA GLN A 256 -11.05 -8.47 14.58
C GLN A 256 -9.58 -8.87 14.67
N TRP A 257 -8.88 -8.33 15.68
CA TRP A 257 -7.52 -8.77 15.99
C TRP A 257 -7.53 -10.13 16.65
N ASN A 258 -6.70 -11.04 16.16
CA ASN A 258 -6.52 -12.39 16.66
C ASN A 258 -5.09 -12.55 17.20
N SER A 259 -4.93 -13.37 18.26
CA SER A 259 -3.62 -13.71 18.85
C SER A 259 -3.02 -14.97 18.20
N ALA A 260 -3.08 -15.06 16.88
CA ALA A 260 -2.61 -16.20 16.08
C ALA A 260 -2.10 -15.74 14.72
N GLN A 261 -1.35 -16.61 14.04
CA GLN A 261 -0.99 -16.42 12.64
C GLN A 261 -2.19 -16.76 11.75
N ASN A 262 -2.84 -15.74 11.19
CA ASN A 262 -3.89 -15.95 10.21
C ASN A 262 -3.51 -15.27 8.89
N GLU A 263 -3.50 -16.04 7.82
CA GLU A 263 -3.28 -15.54 6.44
C GLU A 263 -4.57 -15.00 5.83
N GLY A 264 -5.73 -15.44 6.35
CA GLY A 264 -7.04 -15.04 5.89
C GLY A 264 -8.16 -15.40 6.87
N ALA A 265 -9.40 -15.28 6.42
CA ALA A 265 -10.59 -15.52 7.22
C ALA A 265 -11.16 -16.94 7.00
N THR A 266 -11.75 -17.49 8.07
CA THR A 266 -12.49 -18.75 8.00
C THR A 266 -13.65 -18.64 7.00
N GLY A 267 -13.84 -19.67 6.17
CA GLY A 267 -14.91 -19.74 5.17
C GLY A 267 -14.65 -18.95 3.87
N ALA A 268 -13.54 -18.24 3.76
CA ALA A 268 -13.20 -17.53 2.54
C ALA A 268 -12.83 -18.48 1.38
N VAL A 269 -13.01 -18.01 0.15
CA VAL A 269 -12.66 -18.70 -1.09
C VAL A 269 -11.19 -19.13 -1.09
N ARG A 270 -10.93 -20.32 -1.63
CA ARG A 270 -9.60 -20.83 -1.93
C ARG A 270 -9.39 -20.89 -3.43
N ILE A 271 -8.69 -19.89 -3.97
CA ILE A 271 -8.43 -19.76 -5.41
C ILE A 271 -7.73 -21.01 -5.94
N LEU A 272 -6.81 -21.59 -5.15
CA LEU A 272 -5.98 -22.73 -5.58
C LEU A 272 -6.71 -24.07 -5.64
N GLU A 273 -7.95 -24.15 -5.16
CA GLU A 273 -8.77 -25.38 -5.30
C GLU A 273 -9.50 -25.43 -6.65
N THR A 274 -9.46 -24.35 -7.45
CA THR A 274 -10.07 -24.29 -8.79
C THR A 274 -8.99 -24.15 -9.86
N ASN A 275 -8.85 -25.15 -10.73
CA ASN A 275 -7.85 -25.11 -11.81
C ASN A 275 -8.15 -23.99 -12.82
N GLY A 276 -7.12 -23.23 -13.20
CA GLY A 276 -7.25 -22.09 -14.09
C GLY A 276 -7.87 -20.85 -13.45
N ALA A 277 -8.26 -20.91 -12.16
CA ALA A 277 -8.77 -19.74 -11.46
C ALA A 277 -7.75 -18.62 -11.43
N THR A 278 -8.23 -17.38 -11.60
CA THR A 278 -7.38 -16.20 -11.61
C THR A 278 -7.78 -15.21 -10.52
N TRP A 279 -6.78 -14.49 -10.01
CA TRP A 279 -6.94 -13.37 -9.11
C TRP A 279 -5.97 -12.26 -9.50
N GLU A 280 -6.43 -11.03 -9.53
CA GLU A 280 -5.61 -9.90 -9.92
C GLU A 280 -5.79 -8.73 -8.98
N ILE A 281 -4.70 -8.01 -8.66
CA ILE A 281 -4.71 -6.86 -7.75
C ILE A 281 -3.86 -5.71 -8.27
N SER A 282 -4.29 -4.49 -7.94
CA SER A 282 -3.56 -3.24 -8.18
C SER A 282 -4.03 -2.16 -7.21
N LYS A 283 -3.39 -0.98 -7.24
CA LYS A 283 -3.76 0.20 -6.44
C LYS A 283 -3.82 -0.09 -4.93
N VAL A 284 -2.88 -0.89 -4.43
CA VAL A 284 -2.85 -1.21 -3.00
C VAL A 284 -2.31 -0.03 -2.21
N GLN A 285 -3.08 0.42 -1.23
CA GLN A 285 -2.74 1.52 -0.33
C GLN A 285 -3.10 1.15 1.10
N LEU A 286 -2.14 1.30 1.99
CA LEU A 286 -2.33 1.26 3.43
C LEU A 286 -1.95 2.63 3.99
N GLU A 287 -2.85 3.27 4.69
CA GLU A 287 -2.67 4.61 5.24
C GLU A 287 -3.18 4.70 6.67
N GLU A 288 -2.71 5.69 7.41
CA GLU A 288 -3.23 6.02 8.72
C GLU A 288 -4.62 6.65 8.61
N GLY A 289 -5.52 6.29 9.51
CA GLY A 289 -6.84 6.92 9.64
C GLY A 289 -8.00 5.95 9.46
N THR A 290 -9.21 6.53 9.46
CA THR A 290 -10.49 5.81 9.37
C THR A 290 -11.19 5.97 8.04
N VAL A 291 -10.53 6.64 7.06
CA VAL A 291 -11.08 6.90 5.73
C VAL A 291 -10.07 6.48 4.67
N CYS A 292 -10.50 5.66 3.71
CA CYS A 292 -9.68 5.34 2.54
C CYS A 292 -9.71 6.51 1.56
N THR A 293 -8.58 7.19 1.42
CA THR A 293 -8.42 8.30 0.47
C THR A 293 -8.23 7.79 -0.98
N PRO A 294 -8.33 8.65 -2.00
CA PRO A 294 -7.95 8.26 -3.36
C PRO A 294 -6.51 7.74 -3.42
N PHE A 295 -6.29 6.73 -4.28
CA PHE A 295 -4.97 6.09 -4.43
C PHE A 295 -3.88 7.12 -4.71
N GLU A 296 -2.84 7.13 -3.88
CA GLU A 296 -1.67 8.00 -4.00
C GLU A 296 -0.81 7.57 -5.19
N LYS A 297 -0.82 8.39 -6.25
CA LYS A 297 0.02 8.16 -7.43
C LYS A 297 1.36 8.85 -7.26
N ARG A 298 2.37 8.11 -6.90
CA ARG A 298 3.74 8.62 -6.84
C ARG A 298 4.33 8.70 -8.26
N MET A 299 5.24 9.66 -8.48
CA MET A 299 6.04 9.68 -9.71
C MET A 299 6.89 8.41 -9.79
N VAL A 300 7.11 7.91 -11.00
CA VAL A 300 7.89 6.67 -11.23
C VAL A 300 9.28 6.74 -10.60
N THR A 301 9.94 7.90 -10.66
CA THR A 301 11.25 8.10 -10.05
C THR A 301 11.22 7.94 -8.54
N GLN A 302 10.21 8.52 -7.88
CA GLN A 302 10.02 8.37 -6.44
C GLN A 302 9.78 6.90 -6.05
N GLU A 303 8.90 6.21 -6.78
CA GLU A 303 8.59 4.81 -6.53
C GLU A 303 9.83 3.91 -6.77
N THR A 304 10.66 4.26 -7.79
CA THR A 304 11.91 3.54 -8.06
C THR A 304 12.88 3.67 -6.87
N ILE A 305 13.10 4.87 -6.35
CA ILE A 305 13.98 5.11 -5.19
C ILE A 305 13.49 4.33 -3.96
N LEU A 306 12.18 4.30 -3.72
CA LEU A 306 11.60 3.52 -2.62
C LEU A 306 11.83 2.01 -2.80
N CYS A 307 11.75 1.49 -4.03
CA CYS A 307 12.05 0.09 -4.33
C CYS A 307 13.56 -0.21 -4.18
N GLU A 308 14.42 0.69 -4.64
CA GLU A 308 15.89 0.55 -4.58
C GLU A 308 16.44 0.46 -3.17
N ARG A 309 15.73 0.95 -2.16
CA ARG A 309 16.08 0.73 -0.75
C ARG A 309 16.15 -0.77 -0.39
N TYR A 310 15.47 -1.64 -1.14
CA TYR A 310 15.35 -3.08 -0.86
C TYR A 310 15.98 -3.97 -1.92
N TYR A 311 15.98 -3.53 -3.17
CA TYR A 311 16.55 -4.29 -4.27
C TYR A 311 17.08 -3.37 -5.36
N GLN A 312 18.31 -3.61 -5.75
CA GLN A 312 18.94 -2.91 -6.86
C GLN A 312 19.55 -3.91 -7.84
N ARG A 313 19.40 -3.63 -9.12
CA ARG A 313 19.95 -4.42 -10.20
C ARG A 313 20.64 -3.51 -11.21
N TYR A 314 21.91 -3.76 -11.43
CA TYR A 314 22.66 -3.13 -12.49
C TYR A 314 22.73 -4.04 -13.70
N GLY A 315 21.86 -3.80 -14.68
CA GLY A 315 21.78 -4.54 -15.93
C GLY A 315 22.85 -4.17 -16.94
N ALA A 316 23.44 -2.98 -16.83
CA ALA A 316 24.60 -2.58 -17.65
C ALA A 316 25.89 -3.07 -17.00
N GLN A 317 26.86 -3.49 -17.82
CA GLN A 317 28.18 -3.87 -17.33
C GLN A 317 28.89 -2.67 -16.68
N ARG A 318 29.34 -2.86 -15.45
CA ARG A 318 30.35 -1.99 -14.86
C ARG A 318 31.73 -2.46 -15.30
N GLN A 319 32.65 -1.53 -15.45
CA GLN A 319 34.01 -1.84 -15.89
C GLN A 319 35.02 -1.25 -14.93
N MET A 320 36.11 -1.98 -14.78
CA MET A 320 37.27 -1.56 -14.05
C MET A 320 38.52 -1.89 -14.88
N TRP A 321 39.32 -0.86 -15.15
CA TRP A 321 40.59 -0.99 -15.82
C TRP A 321 41.70 -0.65 -14.85
N MET A 322 42.82 -1.38 -14.91
CA MET A 322 43.99 -1.17 -14.07
C MET A 322 45.23 -0.99 -14.90
N THR A 323 46.04 0.00 -14.56
CA THR A 323 47.19 0.44 -15.37
C THR A 323 48.49 -0.20 -15.02
N ASN A 324 48.64 -0.86 -13.88
CA ASN A 324 49.86 -1.57 -13.53
C ASN A 324 49.68 -2.51 -12.36
N VAL A 325 50.09 -3.77 -12.47
CA VAL A 325 49.70 -4.77 -11.51
C VAL A 325 50.78 -5.79 -11.18
N ASN A 326 51.60 -5.43 -10.25
CA ASN A 326 52.38 -6.41 -9.46
C ASN A 326 51.83 -6.40 -8.03
N GLY A 327 50.55 -6.78 -7.85
CA GLY A 327 49.93 -6.78 -6.54
C GLY A 327 48.57 -7.47 -6.55
N THR A 328 48.23 -8.08 -5.45
CA THR A 328 47.17 -9.06 -5.31
C THR A 328 45.80 -8.49 -4.86
N ASP A 329 45.64 -7.18 -4.74
CA ASP A 329 44.43 -6.64 -4.14
C ASP A 329 43.94 -5.35 -4.82
N HIS A 330 43.17 -5.50 -5.89
CA HIS A 330 42.60 -4.37 -6.61
C HIS A 330 41.16 -4.18 -6.25
N ARG A 331 40.84 -3.01 -5.68
CA ARG A 331 39.48 -2.68 -5.22
C ARG A 331 39.01 -1.39 -5.85
N LYS A 332 37.73 -1.38 -6.27
CA LYS A 332 37.03 -0.20 -6.69
C LYS A 332 35.76 -0.02 -5.85
N MET A 333 35.58 1.15 -5.24
CA MET A 333 34.36 1.46 -4.54
C MET A 333 33.22 1.64 -5.53
N VAL A 334 32.10 0.98 -5.25
CA VAL A 334 30.85 1.08 -5.97
C VAL A 334 29.78 1.55 -5.01
N TYR A 335 29.28 2.75 -5.24
CA TYR A 335 28.20 3.31 -4.44
C TYR A 335 26.84 2.85 -5.00
N PHE A 336 25.92 2.60 -4.10
CA PHE A 336 24.51 2.42 -4.46
C PHE A 336 23.86 3.78 -4.72
N PRO A 337 22.96 3.91 -5.73
CA PRO A 337 22.26 5.16 -5.99
C PRO A 337 21.34 5.56 -4.83
N THR A 338 20.81 4.59 -4.12
CA THR A 338 19.95 4.77 -2.94
C THR A 338 20.52 3.95 -1.78
N THR A 339 20.60 4.53 -0.58
CA THR A 339 20.99 3.80 0.63
C THR A 339 20.03 2.64 0.87
N MET A 340 20.58 1.43 0.90
CA MET A 340 19.80 0.22 1.14
C MET A 340 19.38 0.09 2.61
N ARG A 341 18.33 -0.67 2.86
CA ARG A 341 17.74 -0.87 4.19
C ARG A 341 18.77 -1.39 5.22
N VAL A 342 19.55 -2.35 4.82
CA VAL A 342 20.65 -2.97 5.56
C VAL A 342 21.76 -3.32 4.57
N SER A 343 22.90 -3.82 5.04
CA SER A 343 23.92 -4.40 4.16
C SER A 343 23.31 -5.51 3.31
N PRO A 344 23.30 -5.36 1.97
CA PRO A 344 22.60 -6.31 1.10
C PRO A 344 23.39 -7.60 0.89
N THR A 345 22.67 -8.66 0.53
CA THR A 345 23.28 -9.82 -0.12
C THR A 345 23.59 -9.45 -1.57
N MET A 346 24.82 -9.70 -1.99
CA MET A 346 25.32 -9.38 -3.32
C MET A 346 25.36 -10.63 -4.21
N ASN A 347 24.87 -10.50 -5.43
CA ASN A 347 25.06 -11.46 -6.50
C ASN A 347 25.81 -10.78 -7.66
N MET A 348 27.00 -11.28 -7.97
CA MET A 348 27.86 -10.77 -9.04
C MET A 348 27.74 -11.72 -10.24
N TYR A 349 27.29 -11.24 -11.38
CA TYR A 349 27.03 -12.07 -12.56
C TYR A 349 27.51 -11.40 -13.86
N ASP A 350 27.46 -12.15 -14.96
CA ASP A 350 27.96 -11.73 -16.28
C ASP A 350 29.37 -11.16 -16.19
N GLN A 351 30.25 -11.88 -15.49
CA GLN A 351 31.63 -11.46 -15.28
C GLN A 351 32.47 -11.73 -16.54
N SER A 352 33.21 -10.72 -16.99
CA SER A 352 34.24 -10.84 -18.02
C SER A 352 35.54 -10.29 -17.44
N VAL A 353 36.49 -11.18 -17.21
CA VAL A 353 37.73 -10.87 -16.48
C VAL A 353 38.91 -11.57 -17.18
N ASP A 354 40.01 -10.87 -17.38
CA ASP A 354 41.24 -11.52 -17.91
C ASP A 354 41.93 -12.33 -16.81
N GLY A 355 41.56 -13.61 -16.73
CA GLY A 355 42.26 -14.61 -15.90
C GLY A 355 41.83 -14.70 -14.41
N SER A 356 40.67 -14.13 -14.02
CA SER A 356 40.26 -14.08 -12.63
C SER A 356 38.75 -13.93 -12.45
N SER A 357 38.28 -13.64 -11.25
CA SER A 357 36.89 -13.34 -10.90
C SER A 357 36.77 -12.02 -10.14
N VAL A 358 35.59 -11.47 -10.09
CA VAL A 358 35.28 -10.33 -9.21
C VAL A 358 34.43 -10.78 -8.03
N SER A 359 34.63 -10.13 -6.89
CA SER A 359 33.83 -10.34 -5.69
C SER A 359 33.45 -9.02 -5.03
N ALA A 360 32.32 -9.01 -4.33
CA ALA A 360 31.92 -7.89 -3.49
C ALA A 360 32.49 -8.06 -2.09
N GLN A 361 33.16 -7.03 -1.56
CA GLN A 361 33.73 -7.00 -0.23
C GLN A 361 33.35 -5.72 0.49
N GLY A 362 33.39 -5.73 1.82
CA GLY A 362 33.05 -4.56 2.63
C GLY A 362 31.67 -4.02 2.30
N VAL A 363 30.71 -4.93 2.10
CA VAL A 363 29.35 -4.58 1.72
C VAL A 363 28.68 -3.83 2.86
N SER A 364 28.14 -2.67 2.55
CA SER A 364 27.41 -1.79 3.46
C SER A 364 26.10 -1.31 2.81
N PRO A 365 25.21 -0.65 3.54
CA PRO A 365 24.01 -0.07 2.95
C PRO A 365 24.27 0.97 1.84
N ASN A 366 25.47 1.56 1.81
CA ASN A 366 25.83 2.64 0.88
C ASN A 366 26.60 2.15 -0.35
N GLY A 367 27.10 0.92 -0.33
CA GLY A 367 27.91 0.40 -1.42
C GLY A 367 28.82 -0.77 -1.01
N TYR A 368 29.74 -1.12 -1.90
CA TYR A 368 30.68 -2.22 -1.69
C TYR A 368 31.98 -1.96 -2.43
N TYR A 369 33.05 -2.64 -2.03
CA TYR A 369 34.26 -2.74 -2.82
C TYR A 369 34.15 -3.89 -3.80
N CYS A 370 34.25 -3.59 -5.09
CA CYS A 370 34.47 -4.63 -6.10
C CYS A 370 35.97 -4.98 -6.08
N ARG A 371 36.30 -6.21 -5.70
CA ARG A 371 37.64 -6.75 -5.71
C ARG A 371 37.86 -7.62 -6.92
N LEU A 372 38.93 -7.37 -7.65
CA LEU A 372 39.44 -8.27 -8.68
C LEU A 372 40.35 -9.28 -8.02
N ASN A 373 40.02 -10.57 -8.14
CA ASN A 373 40.81 -11.68 -7.60
C ASN A 373 41.78 -12.17 -8.69
N GLY A 374 43.11 -12.07 -8.45
CA GLY A 374 44.15 -12.50 -9.38
C GLY A 374 44.83 -11.37 -10.12
N ASN A 375 45.59 -11.70 -11.17
CA ASN A 375 46.51 -10.79 -11.88
C ASN A 375 45.87 -10.11 -13.12
N GLY A 376 44.55 -10.07 -13.22
CA GLY A 376 43.85 -9.47 -14.35
C GLY A 376 43.99 -7.93 -14.38
N ARG A 377 43.90 -7.35 -15.58
CA ARG A 377 43.98 -5.89 -15.80
C ARG A 377 42.61 -5.26 -16.11
N HIS A 378 41.65 -6.09 -16.43
CA HIS A 378 40.30 -5.68 -16.78
C HIS A 378 39.27 -6.55 -16.08
N ALA A 379 38.22 -5.95 -15.57
CA ALA A 379 37.04 -6.63 -15.08
C ALA A 379 35.79 -5.89 -15.53
N ALA A 380 34.83 -6.66 -16.02
CA ALA A 380 33.49 -6.18 -16.28
C ALA A 380 32.49 -7.11 -15.54
N TRP A 381 31.44 -6.55 -14.96
CA TRP A 381 30.46 -7.33 -14.20
C TRP A 381 29.11 -6.61 -14.14
N LYS A 382 28.08 -7.40 -13.88
CA LYS A 382 26.77 -6.93 -13.42
C LYS A 382 26.55 -7.35 -11.98
N HIS A 383 25.63 -6.71 -11.28
CA HIS A 383 25.30 -7.11 -9.92
C HIS A 383 23.85 -6.90 -9.55
N GLU A 384 23.42 -7.69 -8.60
CA GLU A 384 22.18 -7.51 -7.85
C GLU A 384 22.52 -7.35 -6.37
N ALA A 385 21.82 -6.45 -5.71
CA ALA A 385 21.93 -6.20 -4.29
C ALA A 385 20.55 -6.36 -3.66
N THR A 386 20.40 -7.29 -2.71
CA THR A 386 19.12 -7.63 -2.09
C THR A 386 19.15 -7.36 -0.59
N ALA A 387 18.32 -6.45 -0.12
CA ALA A 387 18.08 -6.11 1.28
C ALA A 387 16.58 -6.23 1.64
N GLU A 388 15.87 -7.18 1.02
CA GLU A 388 14.44 -7.42 1.26
C GLU A 388 14.18 -7.84 2.73
N LEU A 389 12.93 -7.64 3.16
CA LEU A 389 12.45 -7.96 4.51
C LEU A 389 12.16 -9.45 4.70
#